data_ba758c62a8b71c16b7ab709b34b43957
#
_entry.id   ba758c62a8b71c16b7ab709b34b43957
#
_cell.length_a   1.000
_cell.length_b   1.000
_cell.length_c   1.000
_cell.angle_alpha   90.00
_cell.angle_beta   90.00
_cell.angle_gamma   90.00
#
_symmetry.space_group_name_H-M   'P 1'
#
loop_
_entity.id
_entity.type
_entity.pdbx_description
1 polymer ?
#
loop_
_entity_poly.entity_id
_entity_poly.type
_entity_poly.pdbx_seq_one_letter_code
_entity_poly.pdbx_strand_id
1 'polypeptide(L)'
;KGAVLLGILISSIIYWAGEAIFLGTNPFASLATASFVPAFGDMASTTLFKFDFRGFAEIGWFTAITLIITFCIIDMFDTIGTLVGTASRAGMLDKNGKMPNMKQALLSDAVGTVAGSLTGTSTVTTFVESASGVEAGGRTGLTALTTGIMFLACIFIAPIAGIIPAAATSSALIYVGVLMVAGLKKVDFDDICQSLPVALMMIAMPISGSIGHAIGLGLITYTVIKVFTGKAKDVSVLTYVLSLIFLLKFFIV
;
A
#
# COMPACT_ATOMS: atom_id res chain seq x y z
N LYS A 1 18.25 -4.20 16.55
CA LYS A 1 18.28 -4.22 15.07
C LYS A 1 17.77 -5.58 14.59
N GLY A 2 16.91 -5.61 13.56
CA GLY A 2 16.34 -6.87 13.04
C GLY A 2 15.17 -7.47 13.82
N ALA A 3 14.58 -6.75 14.77
CA ALA A 3 13.49 -7.26 15.61
C ALA A 3 12.26 -7.71 14.80
N VAL A 4 11.95 -7.02 13.72
CA VAL A 4 10.82 -7.38 12.84
C VAL A 4 11.09 -8.73 12.16
N LEU A 5 12.29 -8.94 11.61
CA LEU A 5 12.66 -10.21 10.99
C LEU A 5 12.64 -11.36 12.01
N LEU A 6 13.21 -11.14 13.20
CA LEU A 6 13.15 -12.14 14.29
C LEU A 6 11.71 -12.43 14.70
N GLY A 7 10.87 -11.42 14.78
CA GLY A 7 9.44 -11.57 15.07
C GLY A 7 8.75 -12.46 14.04
N ILE A 8 8.96 -12.21 12.74
CA ILE A 8 8.39 -13.03 11.66
C ILE A 8 8.90 -14.48 11.77
N LEU A 9 10.19 -14.69 11.98
CA LEU A 9 10.77 -16.04 12.10
C LEU A 9 10.20 -16.81 13.28
N ILE A 10 10.14 -16.19 14.47
CA ILE A 10 9.59 -16.83 15.68
C ILE A 10 8.11 -17.16 15.49
N SER A 11 7.32 -16.21 14.95
CA SER A 11 5.89 -16.42 14.67
C SER A 11 5.68 -17.53 13.64
N SER A 12 6.55 -17.63 12.62
CA SER A 12 6.51 -18.72 11.64
C SER A 12 6.80 -20.07 12.29
N ILE A 13 7.80 -20.16 13.15
CA ILE A 13 8.14 -21.41 13.85
C ILE A 13 6.97 -21.86 14.75
N ILE A 14 6.36 -20.93 15.48
CA ILE A 14 5.19 -21.26 16.33
C ILE A 14 4.02 -21.73 15.46
N TYR A 15 3.76 -21.06 14.35
CA TYR A 15 2.70 -21.44 13.42
C TYR A 15 2.93 -22.84 12.84
N TRP A 16 4.12 -23.14 12.34
CA TRP A 16 4.46 -24.44 11.76
C TRP A 16 4.42 -25.56 12.79
N ALA A 17 4.87 -25.29 14.03
CA ALA A 17 4.74 -26.26 15.11
C ALA A 17 3.27 -26.55 15.44
N GLY A 18 2.42 -25.54 15.49
CA GLY A 18 0.99 -25.69 15.69
C GLY A 18 0.34 -26.51 14.55
N GLU A 19 0.68 -26.20 13.31
CA GLU A 19 0.16 -26.90 12.12
C GLU A 19 0.55 -28.38 12.14
N ALA A 20 1.80 -28.69 12.46
CA ALA A 20 2.29 -30.05 12.58
C ALA A 20 1.62 -30.82 13.74
N ILE A 21 1.42 -30.20 14.91
CA ILE A 21 0.86 -30.85 16.11
C ILE A 21 -0.66 -31.03 15.98
N PHE A 22 -1.39 -29.99 15.55
CA PHE A 22 -2.86 -30.00 15.59
C PHE A 22 -3.49 -30.48 14.30
N LEU A 23 -2.86 -30.25 13.14
CA LEU A 23 -3.40 -30.61 11.83
C LEU A 23 -2.68 -31.80 11.19
N GLY A 24 -1.52 -32.21 11.72
CA GLY A 24 -0.73 -33.32 11.16
C GLY A 24 -0.18 -33.03 9.77
N THR A 25 -0.18 -31.77 9.33
CA THR A 25 0.32 -31.35 8.02
C THR A 25 1.80 -31.03 8.08
N ASN A 26 2.51 -31.31 6.98
CA ASN A 26 3.91 -30.92 6.85
C ASN A 26 3.99 -29.53 6.19
N PRO A 27 4.31 -28.46 6.91
CA PRO A 27 4.36 -27.09 6.37
C PRO A 27 5.45 -26.91 5.28
N PHE A 28 6.41 -27.84 5.20
CA PHE A 28 7.48 -27.82 4.20
C PHE A 28 7.22 -28.74 3.00
N ALA A 29 6.06 -29.35 2.89
CA ALA A 29 5.72 -30.27 1.79
C ALA A 29 5.84 -29.57 0.42
N SER A 30 5.48 -28.30 0.33
CA SER A 30 5.57 -27.51 -0.90
C SER A 30 7.01 -27.28 -1.40
N LEU A 31 8.01 -27.32 -0.50
CA LEU A 31 9.42 -27.19 -0.89
C LEU A 31 9.94 -28.42 -1.65
N ALA A 32 9.40 -29.61 -1.37
CA ALA A 32 9.83 -30.83 -2.04
C ALA A 32 9.58 -30.82 -3.55
N THR A 33 8.58 -30.06 -4.00
CA THR A 33 8.20 -29.91 -5.42
C THR A 33 8.54 -28.55 -6.00
N ALA A 34 9.12 -27.66 -5.19
CA ALA A 34 9.40 -26.28 -5.59
C ALA A 34 10.61 -26.19 -6.53
N SER A 35 10.48 -25.38 -7.57
CA SER A 35 11.60 -25.00 -8.42
C SER A 35 12.23 -23.71 -7.92
N PHE A 36 13.53 -23.75 -7.66
CA PHE A 36 14.33 -22.55 -7.33
C PHE A 36 14.82 -21.79 -8.58
N VAL A 37 14.54 -22.34 -9.75
CA VAL A 37 14.81 -21.65 -11.01
C VAL A 37 13.60 -20.79 -11.36
N PRO A 38 13.76 -19.47 -11.47
CA PRO A 38 12.64 -18.59 -11.81
C PRO A 38 12.09 -18.91 -13.20
N ALA A 39 10.77 -18.94 -13.34
CA ALA A 39 10.08 -19.23 -14.59
C ALA A 39 10.05 -18.00 -15.53
N PHE A 40 11.23 -17.47 -15.89
CA PHE A 40 11.34 -16.31 -16.78
C PHE A 40 10.71 -16.55 -18.16
N GLY A 41 10.73 -17.81 -18.66
CA GLY A 41 10.08 -18.18 -19.90
C GLY A 41 8.56 -18.01 -19.84
N ASP A 42 7.95 -18.43 -18.74
CA ASP A 42 6.50 -18.28 -18.53
C ASP A 42 6.12 -16.81 -18.38
N MET A 43 6.91 -16.03 -17.64
CA MET A 43 6.72 -14.59 -17.55
C MET A 43 6.76 -13.92 -18.93
N ALA A 44 7.75 -14.26 -19.75
CA ALA A 44 7.88 -13.68 -21.09
C ALA A 44 6.74 -14.07 -22.02
N SER A 45 6.19 -15.29 -21.88
CA SER A 45 5.12 -15.79 -22.73
C SER A 45 3.73 -15.34 -22.28
N THR A 46 3.49 -15.16 -20.98
CA THR A 46 2.15 -14.93 -20.43
C THR A 46 1.88 -13.51 -19.95
N THR A 47 2.89 -12.77 -19.45
CA THR A 47 2.67 -11.47 -18.80
C THR A 47 3.41 -10.31 -19.42
N LEU A 48 4.65 -10.52 -19.87
CA LEU A 48 5.50 -9.44 -20.39
C LEU A 48 4.88 -8.81 -21.66
N PHE A 49 4.56 -7.52 -21.59
CA PHE A 49 3.92 -6.76 -22.69
C PHE A 49 2.59 -7.34 -23.19
N LYS A 50 1.89 -8.13 -22.37
CA LYS A 50 0.59 -8.72 -22.74
C LYS A 50 -0.55 -7.81 -22.29
N PHE A 51 -0.80 -6.74 -23.04
CA PHE A 51 -1.92 -5.84 -22.77
C PHE A 51 -3.17 -6.32 -23.53
N ASP A 52 -4.27 -6.47 -22.80
CA ASP A 52 -5.58 -6.73 -23.42
C ASP A 52 -6.47 -5.48 -23.36
N PHE A 53 -6.41 -4.71 -24.41
CA PHE A 53 -7.27 -3.52 -24.55
C PHE A 53 -8.71 -3.87 -24.97
N ARG A 54 -8.99 -5.09 -25.43
CA ARG A 54 -10.35 -5.51 -25.79
C ARG A 54 -11.23 -5.64 -24.55
N GLY A 55 -10.67 -6.11 -23.45
CA GLY A 55 -11.36 -6.18 -22.18
C GLY A 55 -11.95 -4.85 -21.70
N PHE A 56 -11.34 -3.71 -22.04
CA PHE A 56 -11.92 -2.39 -21.74
C PHE A 56 -13.24 -2.12 -22.46
N ALA A 57 -13.36 -2.60 -23.69
CA ALA A 57 -14.61 -2.45 -24.45
C ALA A 57 -15.72 -3.37 -23.90
N GLU A 58 -15.36 -4.55 -23.43
CA GLU A 58 -16.31 -5.53 -22.89
C GLU A 58 -16.91 -5.08 -21.54
N ILE A 59 -16.10 -4.48 -20.66
CA ILE A 59 -16.61 -3.93 -19.36
C ILE A 59 -17.31 -2.58 -19.51
N GLY A 60 -17.26 -1.96 -20.68
CA GLY A 60 -17.82 -0.65 -20.97
C GLY A 60 -16.89 0.50 -20.60
N TRP A 61 -16.79 1.49 -21.50
CA TRP A 61 -15.87 2.62 -21.37
C TRP A 61 -16.05 3.44 -20.08
N PHE A 62 -17.30 3.62 -19.64
CA PHE A 62 -17.57 4.34 -18.39
C PHE A 62 -16.98 3.62 -17.19
N THR A 63 -17.20 2.31 -17.07
CA THR A 63 -16.65 1.48 -16.00
C THR A 63 -15.13 1.46 -16.07
N ALA A 64 -14.54 1.28 -17.26
CA ALA A 64 -13.10 1.29 -17.45
C ALA A 64 -12.44 2.59 -16.97
N ILE A 65 -12.98 3.75 -17.39
CA ILE A 65 -12.47 5.07 -16.98
C ILE A 65 -12.59 5.25 -15.46
N THR A 66 -13.73 4.87 -14.88
CA THR A 66 -13.96 4.98 -13.43
C THR A 66 -12.96 4.11 -12.64
N LEU A 67 -12.69 2.88 -13.12
CA LEU A 67 -11.69 2.00 -12.52
C LEU A 67 -10.29 2.59 -12.60
N ILE A 68 -9.87 3.09 -13.78
CA ILE A 68 -8.57 3.72 -13.96
C ILE A 68 -8.39 4.89 -12.99
N ILE A 69 -9.36 5.80 -12.94
CA ILE A 69 -9.30 6.96 -12.03
C ILE A 69 -9.24 6.48 -10.57
N THR A 70 -10.06 5.49 -10.21
CA THR A 70 -10.09 4.95 -8.84
C THR A 70 -8.74 4.36 -8.45
N PHE A 71 -8.14 3.50 -9.30
CA PHE A 71 -6.84 2.90 -9.02
C PHE A 71 -5.73 3.94 -8.96
N CYS A 72 -5.69 4.92 -9.88
CA CYS A 72 -4.73 6.02 -9.81
C CYS A 72 -4.85 6.82 -8.51
N ILE A 73 -6.06 7.08 -8.04
CA ILE A 73 -6.29 7.83 -6.79
C ILE A 73 -5.84 7.01 -5.59
N ILE A 74 -6.18 5.73 -5.54
CA ILE A 74 -5.77 4.83 -4.45
C ILE A 74 -4.24 4.76 -4.39
N ASP A 75 -3.58 4.49 -5.50
CA ASP A 75 -2.13 4.38 -5.62
C ASP A 75 -1.43 5.68 -5.17
N MET A 76 -1.92 6.82 -5.65
CA MET A 76 -1.39 8.13 -5.28
C MET A 76 -1.53 8.42 -3.78
N PHE A 77 -2.69 8.16 -3.18
CA PHE A 77 -2.89 8.43 -1.75
C PHE A 77 -2.13 7.43 -0.86
N ASP A 78 -2.04 6.17 -1.27
CA ASP A 78 -1.24 5.16 -0.58
C ASP A 78 0.24 5.58 -0.56
N THR A 79 0.79 5.93 -1.72
CA THR A 79 2.17 6.40 -1.86
C THR A 79 2.42 7.69 -1.07
N ILE A 80 1.53 8.71 -1.15
CA ILE A 80 1.69 9.95 -0.38
C ILE A 80 1.67 9.66 1.13
N GLY A 81 0.73 8.83 1.59
CA GLY A 81 0.61 8.45 3.00
C GLY A 81 1.87 7.78 3.52
N THR A 82 2.38 6.81 2.77
CA THR A 82 3.58 6.05 3.10
C THR A 82 4.84 6.93 3.05
N LEU A 83 5.00 7.77 2.03
CA LEU A 83 6.13 8.70 1.91
C LEU A 83 6.15 9.70 3.07
N VAL A 84 5.02 10.32 3.40
CA VAL A 84 4.93 11.26 4.53
C VAL A 84 5.18 10.55 5.85
N GLY A 85 4.65 9.34 6.03
CA GLY A 85 4.86 8.53 7.21
C GLY A 85 6.34 8.18 7.42
N THR A 86 7.01 7.67 6.38
CA THR A 86 8.43 7.31 6.42
C THR A 86 9.33 8.53 6.55
N ALA A 87 9.04 9.63 5.83
CA ALA A 87 9.78 10.88 5.93
C ALA A 87 9.67 11.52 7.33
N SER A 88 8.49 11.42 7.97
CA SER A 88 8.29 11.86 9.34
C SER A 88 9.19 11.10 10.31
N ARG A 89 9.30 9.78 10.15
CA ARG A 89 10.21 8.93 10.94
C ARG A 89 11.68 9.23 10.69
N ALA A 90 12.02 9.56 9.44
CA ALA A 90 13.37 9.93 9.06
C ALA A 90 13.80 11.32 9.55
N GLY A 91 12.86 12.14 10.08
CA GLY A 91 13.11 13.54 10.37
C GLY A 91 13.36 14.37 9.11
N MET A 92 12.81 13.96 7.97
CA MET A 92 13.00 14.59 6.66
C MET A 92 11.90 15.60 6.30
N LEU A 93 10.90 15.79 7.15
CA LEU A 93 9.86 16.78 6.95
C LEU A 93 10.39 18.18 7.29
N ASP A 94 9.95 19.18 6.52
CA ASP A 94 10.22 20.58 6.80
C ASP A 94 9.44 21.10 8.03
N LYS A 95 9.65 22.36 8.42
CA LYS A 95 8.96 22.99 9.56
C LYS A 95 7.43 23.04 9.38
N ASN A 96 6.94 22.94 8.15
CA ASN A 96 5.52 22.94 7.81
C ASN A 96 4.95 21.51 7.67
N GLY A 97 5.73 20.47 7.99
CA GLY A 97 5.33 19.08 7.85
C GLY A 97 5.30 18.56 6.40
N LYS A 98 5.90 19.30 5.47
CA LYS A 98 5.97 18.87 4.06
C LYS A 98 7.26 18.10 3.80
N MET A 99 7.17 17.09 2.95
CA MET A 99 8.33 16.33 2.50
C MET A 99 9.04 17.10 1.36
N PRO A 100 10.32 17.48 1.52
CA PRO A 100 11.11 17.96 0.41
C PRO A 100 11.19 16.89 -0.70
N ASN A 101 11.23 17.33 -1.96
CA ASN A 101 11.31 16.42 -3.11
C ASN A 101 10.12 15.44 -3.27
N MET A 102 8.95 15.74 -2.70
CA MET A 102 7.74 14.91 -2.85
C MET A 102 7.43 14.63 -4.33
N LYS A 103 7.58 15.64 -5.20
CA LYS A 103 7.34 15.49 -6.65
C LYS A 103 8.25 14.45 -7.28
N GLN A 104 9.52 14.44 -6.93
CA GLN A 104 10.50 13.48 -7.46
C GLN A 104 10.23 12.07 -6.93
N ALA A 105 9.83 11.95 -5.66
CA ALA A 105 9.46 10.68 -5.06
C ALA A 105 8.21 10.08 -5.74
N LEU A 106 7.16 10.86 -5.94
CA LEU A 106 5.95 10.44 -6.67
C LEU A 106 6.26 10.08 -8.14
N LEU A 107 7.16 10.82 -8.79
CA LEU A 107 7.55 10.50 -10.16
C LEU A 107 8.31 9.16 -10.21
N SER A 108 9.18 8.89 -9.23
CA SER A 108 9.89 7.61 -9.14
C SER A 108 8.93 6.43 -8.95
N ASP A 109 7.92 6.61 -8.11
CA ASP A 109 6.85 5.65 -7.86
C ASP A 109 6.03 5.38 -9.13
N ALA A 110 5.61 6.42 -9.82
CA ALA A 110 4.88 6.32 -11.09
C ALA A 110 5.69 5.58 -12.18
N VAL A 111 7.01 5.85 -12.28
CA VAL A 111 7.90 5.12 -13.20
C VAL A 111 8.00 3.65 -12.80
N GLY A 112 8.07 3.35 -11.52
CA GLY A 112 8.04 1.98 -10.99
C GLY A 112 6.75 1.26 -11.36
N THR A 113 5.60 1.90 -11.19
CA THR A 113 4.26 1.37 -11.54
C THR A 113 4.13 1.09 -13.04
N VAL A 114 4.63 2.00 -13.89
CA VAL A 114 4.68 1.76 -15.36
C VAL A 114 5.57 0.57 -15.69
N ALA A 115 6.76 0.46 -15.10
CA ALA A 115 7.64 -0.68 -15.31
C ALA A 115 7.01 -1.98 -14.82
N GLY A 116 6.32 -1.96 -13.67
CA GLY A 116 5.56 -3.09 -13.13
C GLY A 116 4.45 -3.54 -14.09
N SER A 117 3.68 -2.61 -14.63
CA SER A 117 2.61 -2.93 -15.60
C SER A 117 3.15 -3.57 -16.88
N LEU A 118 4.33 -3.15 -17.36
CA LEU A 118 5.00 -3.75 -18.51
C LEU A 118 5.43 -5.20 -18.27
N THR A 119 5.78 -5.53 -17.03
CA THR A 119 6.14 -6.90 -16.64
C THR A 119 4.93 -7.75 -16.22
N GLY A 120 3.74 -7.16 -16.13
CA GLY A 120 2.49 -7.84 -15.76
C GLY A 120 2.32 -8.01 -14.25
N THR A 121 2.96 -7.16 -13.44
CA THR A 121 2.74 -7.12 -11.98
C THR A 121 1.63 -6.12 -11.61
N SER A 122 1.18 -6.15 -10.37
CA SER A 122 0.34 -5.09 -9.80
C SER A 122 1.14 -3.79 -9.68
N THR A 123 0.47 -2.72 -9.21
CA THR A 123 1.14 -1.43 -8.95
C THR A 123 2.38 -1.60 -8.09
N VAL A 124 3.41 -0.80 -8.38
CA VAL A 124 4.63 -0.71 -7.58
C VAL A 124 4.51 0.54 -6.73
N THR A 125 4.31 0.37 -5.44
CA THR A 125 4.10 1.48 -4.50
C THR A 125 5.16 1.47 -3.40
N THR A 126 5.28 2.59 -2.70
CA THR A 126 6.17 2.70 -1.54
C THR A 126 5.62 1.90 -0.36
N PHE A 127 6.40 0.96 0.17
CA PHE A 127 6.00 0.11 1.29
C PHE A 127 6.17 0.80 2.65
N VAL A 128 5.19 0.62 3.53
CA VAL A 128 5.25 1.13 4.93
C VAL A 128 6.38 0.48 5.73
N GLU A 129 6.79 -0.73 5.38
CA GLU A 129 7.90 -1.48 5.97
C GLU A 129 9.24 -0.76 5.79
N SER A 130 9.35 0.13 4.80
CA SER A 130 10.51 1.02 4.61
C SER A 130 10.80 1.87 5.85
N ALA A 131 9.78 2.15 6.69
CA ALA A 131 9.96 2.83 7.95
C ALA A 131 10.93 2.10 8.88
N SER A 132 10.95 0.77 8.87
CA SER A 132 11.87 -0.03 9.67
C SER A 132 13.34 0.13 9.21
N GLY A 133 13.57 0.21 7.91
CA GLY A 133 14.88 0.48 7.33
C GLY A 133 15.37 1.89 7.66
N VAL A 134 14.47 2.86 7.63
CA VAL A 134 14.72 4.25 8.03
C VAL A 134 15.08 4.34 9.52
N GLU A 135 14.38 3.64 10.39
CA GLU A 135 14.69 3.56 11.83
C GLU A 135 16.04 2.88 12.08
N ALA A 136 16.41 1.90 11.28
CA ALA A 136 17.73 1.26 11.34
C ALA A 136 18.88 2.17 10.91
N GLY A 137 18.60 3.33 10.33
CA GLY A 137 19.59 4.35 9.95
C GLY A 137 19.71 4.58 8.43
N GLY A 138 18.87 3.95 7.61
CA GLY A 138 18.84 4.19 6.16
C GLY A 138 18.37 5.61 5.84
N ARG A 139 19.20 6.38 5.09
CA ARG A 139 18.92 7.80 4.78
C ARG A 139 19.24 8.20 3.34
N THR A 140 19.74 7.30 2.55
CA THR A 140 20.24 7.60 1.20
C THR A 140 19.66 6.65 0.16
N GLY A 141 19.72 7.04 -1.12
CA GLY A 141 19.34 6.18 -2.25
C GLY A 141 20.09 4.84 -2.31
N LEU A 142 21.26 4.76 -1.67
CA LEU A 142 22.00 3.49 -1.56
C LEU A 142 21.21 2.44 -0.78
N THR A 143 20.43 2.86 0.24
CA THR A 143 19.53 1.96 0.98
C THR A 143 18.49 1.37 0.04
N ALA A 144 17.84 2.20 -0.79
CA ALA A 144 16.84 1.75 -1.75
C ALA A 144 17.45 0.83 -2.82
N LEU A 145 18.63 1.18 -3.33
CA LEU A 145 19.36 0.34 -4.30
C LEU A 145 19.70 -1.04 -3.72
N THR A 146 20.21 -1.07 -2.49
CA THR A 146 20.50 -2.34 -1.81
C THR A 146 19.26 -3.19 -1.62
N THR A 147 18.13 -2.57 -1.22
CA THR A 147 16.84 -3.25 -1.10
C THR A 147 16.39 -3.83 -2.44
N GLY A 148 16.50 -3.07 -3.53
CA GLY A 148 16.18 -3.54 -4.87
C GLY A 148 17.03 -4.75 -5.31
N ILE A 149 18.35 -4.71 -5.06
CA ILE A 149 19.26 -5.84 -5.34
C ILE A 149 18.86 -7.07 -4.50
N MET A 150 18.51 -6.87 -3.23
CA MET A 150 18.04 -7.96 -2.38
C MET A 150 16.73 -8.56 -2.88
N PHE A 151 15.78 -7.75 -3.38
CA PHE A 151 14.58 -8.28 -4.02
C PHE A 151 14.89 -9.13 -5.25
N LEU A 152 15.82 -8.69 -6.10
CA LEU A 152 16.27 -9.51 -7.24
C LEU A 152 16.90 -10.82 -6.80
N ALA A 153 17.70 -10.82 -5.74
CA ALA A 153 18.24 -12.05 -5.17
C ALA A 153 17.14 -12.96 -4.59
N CYS A 154 16.09 -12.38 -4.01
CA CYS A 154 14.97 -13.13 -3.45
C CYS A 154 14.14 -13.87 -4.50
N ILE A 155 14.23 -13.52 -5.78
CA ILE A 155 13.56 -14.27 -6.87
C ILE A 155 14.00 -15.75 -6.86
N PHE A 156 15.27 -16.02 -6.59
CA PHE A 156 15.83 -17.37 -6.55
C PHE A 156 15.43 -18.15 -5.29
N ILE A 157 15.03 -17.47 -4.23
CA ILE A 157 14.59 -18.07 -2.97
C ILE A 157 13.09 -17.90 -2.74
N ALA A 158 12.35 -17.51 -3.77
CA ALA A 158 10.88 -17.31 -3.70
C ALA A 158 10.12 -18.50 -3.10
N PRO A 159 10.47 -19.77 -3.39
CA PRO A 159 9.80 -20.92 -2.76
C PRO A 159 9.93 -20.94 -1.23
N ILE A 160 11.07 -20.47 -0.69
CA ILE A 160 11.27 -20.36 0.77
C ILE A 160 10.39 -19.25 1.34
N ALA A 161 10.29 -18.12 0.65
CA ALA A 161 9.40 -17.03 1.07
C ALA A 161 7.92 -17.48 1.07
N GLY A 162 7.53 -18.36 0.13
CA GLY A 162 6.18 -18.88 -0.01
C GLY A 162 5.69 -19.75 1.15
N ILE A 163 6.59 -20.31 1.96
CA ILE A 163 6.21 -21.07 3.17
C ILE A 163 6.02 -20.21 4.42
N ILE A 164 6.41 -18.94 4.36
CA ILE A 164 6.17 -18.02 5.49
C ILE A 164 4.67 -17.77 5.60
N PRO A 165 4.04 -18.13 6.73
CA PRO A 165 2.60 -18.01 6.88
C PRO A 165 2.16 -16.55 6.96
N ALA A 166 1.00 -16.24 6.38
CA ALA A 166 0.41 -14.90 6.43
C ALA A 166 0.19 -14.41 7.87
N ALA A 167 -0.07 -15.32 8.81
CA ALA A 167 -0.20 -14.99 10.23
C ALA A 167 1.10 -14.40 10.83
N ALA A 168 2.27 -14.87 10.36
CA ALA A 168 3.56 -14.36 10.83
C ALA A 168 3.86 -12.97 10.23
N THR A 169 3.58 -12.75 8.96
CA THR A 169 3.77 -11.44 8.31
C THR A 169 2.77 -10.40 8.81
N SER A 170 1.53 -10.80 9.12
CA SER A 170 0.51 -9.91 9.68
C SER A 170 0.95 -9.28 11.01
N SER A 171 1.68 -10.02 11.85
CA SER A 171 2.20 -9.49 13.12
C SER A 171 3.16 -8.32 12.91
N ALA A 172 4.01 -8.41 11.89
CA ALA A 172 4.93 -7.34 11.51
C ALA A 172 4.16 -6.11 10.94
N LEU A 173 3.13 -6.35 10.11
CA LEU A 173 2.28 -5.29 9.58
C LEU A 173 1.52 -4.54 10.70
N ILE A 174 1.01 -5.27 11.70
CA ILE A 174 0.38 -4.66 12.89
C ILE A 174 1.39 -3.75 13.61
N TYR A 175 2.61 -4.23 13.83
CA TYR A 175 3.66 -3.43 14.48
C TYR A 175 3.95 -2.14 13.71
N VAL A 176 4.15 -2.23 12.39
CA VAL A 176 4.38 -1.05 11.53
C VAL A 176 3.15 -0.13 11.54
N GLY A 177 1.93 -0.67 11.50
CA GLY A 177 0.69 0.08 11.63
C GLY A 177 0.63 0.90 12.92
N VAL A 178 0.98 0.29 14.07
CA VAL A 178 1.05 1.01 15.36
C VAL A 178 2.07 2.15 15.32
N LEU A 179 3.22 1.95 14.68
CA LEU A 179 4.19 3.03 14.49
C LEU A 179 3.61 4.20 13.67
N MET A 180 2.79 3.91 12.65
CA MET A 180 2.17 4.92 11.78
C MET A 180 1.00 5.67 12.45
N VAL A 181 0.29 5.04 13.40
CA VAL A 181 -0.79 5.69 14.19
C VAL A 181 -0.29 6.95 14.90
N ALA A 182 1.01 7.04 15.22
CA ALA A 182 1.59 8.26 15.78
C ALA A 182 1.37 9.52 14.89
N GLY A 183 1.13 9.34 13.59
CA GLY A 183 0.77 10.42 12.66
C GLY A 183 -0.57 11.10 12.97
N LEU A 184 -1.50 10.40 13.64
CA LEU A 184 -2.79 10.95 14.05
C LEU A 184 -2.67 12.10 15.06
N LYS A 185 -1.54 12.23 15.75
CA LYS A 185 -1.27 13.37 16.64
C LYS A 185 -1.27 14.72 15.91
N LYS A 186 -1.16 14.72 14.58
CA LYS A 186 -1.21 15.93 13.74
C LYS A 186 -2.63 16.34 13.38
N VAL A 187 -3.61 15.48 13.61
CA VAL A 187 -5.03 15.76 13.36
C VAL A 187 -5.58 16.53 14.54
N ASP A 188 -6.22 17.65 14.26
CA ASP A 188 -6.96 18.40 15.24
C ASP A 188 -8.34 17.71 15.46
N PHE A 189 -8.45 16.97 16.55
CA PHE A 189 -9.68 16.26 16.89
C PHE A 189 -10.78 17.17 17.47
N ASP A 190 -10.46 18.41 17.82
CA ASP A 190 -11.44 19.40 18.26
C ASP A 190 -12.13 20.07 17.04
N ASP A 191 -11.49 20.08 15.87
CA ASP A 191 -12.11 20.54 14.63
C ASP A 191 -12.87 19.37 13.95
N ILE A 192 -14.21 19.45 13.97
CA ILE A 192 -15.08 18.43 13.35
C ILE A 192 -14.80 18.25 11.85
N CYS A 193 -14.28 19.28 11.16
CA CYS A 193 -13.94 19.21 9.74
C CYS A 193 -12.73 18.28 9.48
N GLN A 194 -11.90 18.04 10.49
CA GLN A 194 -10.76 17.14 10.40
C GLN A 194 -11.06 15.79 11.09
N SER A 195 -11.65 15.83 12.28
CA SER A 195 -11.84 14.66 13.13
C SER A 195 -12.83 13.66 12.53
N LEU A 196 -13.99 14.12 12.03
CA LEU A 196 -15.02 13.21 11.53
C LEU A 196 -14.63 12.46 10.25
N PRO A 197 -14.04 13.09 9.21
CA PRO A 197 -13.52 12.35 8.06
C PRO A 197 -12.48 11.30 8.43
N VAL A 198 -11.52 11.64 9.32
CA VAL A 198 -10.48 10.71 9.77
C VAL A 198 -11.08 9.54 10.55
N ALA A 199 -12.00 9.80 11.49
CA ALA A 199 -12.66 8.75 12.26
C ALA A 199 -13.44 7.79 11.35
N LEU A 200 -14.20 8.31 10.38
CA LEU A 200 -14.94 7.49 9.43
C LEU A 200 -14.01 6.66 8.54
N MET A 201 -12.87 7.21 8.08
CA MET A 201 -11.89 6.43 7.32
C MET A 201 -11.31 5.29 8.15
N MET A 202 -10.95 5.54 9.40
CA MET A 202 -10.39 4.53 10.30
C MET A 202 -11.37 3.38 10.59
N ILE A 203 -12.66 3.67 10.67
CA ILE A 203 -13.72 2.68 10.90
C ILE A 203 -14.07 1.96 9.60
N ALA A 204 -14.21 2.70 8.50
CA ALA A 204 -14.63 2.14 7.22
C ALA A 204 -13.59 1.18 6.61
N MET A 205 -12.30 1.45 6.80
CA MET A 205 -11.24 0.64 6.19
C MET A 205 -11.27 -0.84 6.64
N PRO A 206 -11.26 -1.18 7.94
CA PRO A 206 -11.33 -2.57 8.37
C PRO A 206 -12.71 -3.22 8.09
N ILE A 207 -13.80 -2.46 8.12
CA ILE A 207 -15.15 -3.00 7.86
C ILE A 207 -15.33 -3.34 6.38
N SER A 208 -14.91 -2.45 5.48
CA SER A 208 -15.06 -2.66 4.03
C SER A 208 -13.96 -3.53 3.42
N GLY A 209 -12.82 -3.72 4.12
CA GLY A 209 -11.63 -4.36 3.56
C GLY A 209 -11.05 -3.61 2.35
N SER A 210 -11.41 -2.34 2.15
CA SER A 210 -11.06 -1.56 0.96
C SER A 210 -10.52 -0.19 1.32
N ILE A 211 -9.26 0.06 0.95
CA ILE A 211 -8.62 1.38 1.05
C ILE A 211 -9.41 2.42 0.26
N GLY A 212 -9.86 2.05 -0.96
CA GLY A 212 -10.62 2.94 -1.83
C GLY A 212 -11.95 3.38 -1.24
N HIS A 213 -12.68 2.48 -0.57
CA HIS A 213 -13.94 2.84 0.11
C HIS A 213 -13.68 3.80 1.28
N ALA A 214 -12.64 3.54 2.07
CA ALA A 214 -12.29 4.41 3.20
C ALA A 214 -11.90 5.82 2.72
N ILE A 215 -11.02 5.93 1.73
CA ILE A 215 -10.62 7.21 1.14
C ILE A 215 -11.83 7.94 0.56
N GLY A 216 -12.66 7.24 -0.22
CA GLY A 216 -13.86 7.81 -0.81
C GLY A 216 -14.81 8.38 0.24
N LEU A 217 -15.09 7.61 1.30
CA LEU A 217 -15.94 8.05 2.40
C LEU A 217 -15.35 9.27 3.12
N GLY A 218 -14.05 9.26 3.38
CA GLY A 218 -13.35 10.39 4.01
C GLY A 218 -13.42 11.67 3.18
N LEU A 219 -13.16 11.59 1.86
CA LEU A 219 -13.25 12.74 0.95
C LEU A 219 -14.67 13.31 0.85
N ILE A 220 -15.66 12.42 0.71
CA ILE A 220 -17.08 12.83 0.66
C ILE A 220 -17.45 13.52 1.97
N THR A 221 -17.13 12.92 3.11
CA THR A 221 -17.44 13.47 4.43
C THR A 221 -16.74 14.81 4.64
N TYR A 222 -15.47 14.93 4.31
CA TYR A 222 -14.71 16.18 4.40
C TYR A 222 -15.38 17.29 3.57
N THR A 223 -15.71 16.98 2.32
CA THR A 223 -16.37 17.94 1.42
C THR A 223 -17.72 18.38 1.95
N VAL A 224 -18.55 17.44 2.38
CA VAL A 224 -19.88 17.71 2.93
C VAL A 224 -19.79 18.59 4.16
N ILE A 225 -18.95 18.26 5.14
CA ILE A 225 -18.82 19.05 6.36
C ILE A 225 -18.31 20.47 6.07
N LYS A 226 -17.30 20.60 5.21
CA LYS A 226 -16.76 21.93 4.83
C LYS A 226 -17.82 22.80 4.17
N VAL A 227 -18.71 22.22 3.35
CA VAL A 227 -19.82 22.96 2.74
C VAL A 227 -20.83 23.38 3.82
N PHE A 228 -21.27 22.47 4.70
CA PHE A 228 -22.25 22.76 5.72
C PHE A 228 -21.74 23.71 6.82
N THR A 229 -20.44 23.73 7.07
CA THR A 229 -19.81 24.67 8.05
C THR A 229 -19.45 26.02 7.44
N GLY A 230 -19.88 26.30 6.19
CA GLY A 230 -19.59 27.59 5.52
C GLY A 230 -18.14 27.75 5.05
N LYS A 231 -17.31 26.71 5.15
CA LYS A 231 -15.90 26.70 4.75
C LYS A 231 -15.69 26.11 3.34
N ALA A 232 -16.71 26.17 2.47
CA ALA A 232 -16.68 25.60 1.12
C ALA A 232 -15.52 26.11 0.26
N LYS A 233 -15.05 27.36 0.47
CA LYS A 233 -13.92 27.95 -0.26
C LYS A 233 -12.55 27.33 0.10
N ASP A 234 -12.44 26.65 1.23
CA ASP A 234 -11.21 26.01 1.67
C ASP A 234 -11.01 24.64 0.99
N VAL A 235 -12.05 24.12 0.31
CA VAL A 235 -11.99 22.85 -0.40
C VAL A 235 -11.49 23.10 -1.82
N SER A 236 -10.44 22.36 -2.22
CA SER A 236 -9.91 22.48 -3.57
C SER A 236 -10.91 21.95 -4.61
N VAL A 237 -10.89 22.51 -5.82
CA VAL A 237 -11.72 22.00 -6.93
C VAL A 237 -11.46 20.52 -7.19
N LEU A 238 -10.20 20.09 -7.08
CA LEU A 238 -9.83 18.67 -7.23
C LEU A 238 -10.56 17.80 -6.19
N THR A 239 -10.62 18.23 -4.91
CA THR A 239 -11.30 17.49 -3.85
C THR A 239 -12.81 17.35 -4.14
N TYR A 240 -13.45 18.39 -4.67
CA TYR A 240 -14.85 18.31 -5.10
C TYR A 240 -15.05 17.29 -6.22
N VAL A 241 -14.19 17.32 -7.24
CA VAL A 241 -14.27 16.37 -8.37
C VAL A 241 -14.06 14.95 -7.89
N LEU A 242 -13.04 14.70 -7.04
CA LEU A 242 -12.77 13.38 -6.48
C LEU A 242 -13.94 12.88 -5.60
N SER A 243 -14.48 13.73 -4.74
CA SER A 243 -15.65 13.38 -3.91
C SER A 243 -16.85 13.00 -4.76
N LEU A 244 -17.08 13.72 -5.87
CA LEU A 244 -18.16 13.39 -6.80
C LEU A 244 -17.94 12.04 -7.50
N ILE A 245 -16.71 11.77 -7.96
CA ILE A 245 -16.35 10.50 -8.60
C ILE A 245 -16.57 9.33 -7.61
N PHE A 246 -16.10 9.45 -6.37
CA PHE A 246 -16.32 8.43 -5.36
C PHE A 246 -17.79 8.26 -4.99
N LEU A 247 -18.55 9.36 -4.93
CA LEU A 247 -19.99 9.31 -4.69
C LEU A 247 -20.70 8.53 -5.82
N LEU A 248 -20.40 8.86 -7.07
CA LEU A 248 -20.95 8.13 -8.23
C LEU A 248 -20.56 6.65 -8.21
N LYS A 249 -19.32 6.35 -7.85
CA LYS A 249 -18.85 4.96 -7.70
C LYS A 249 -19.69 4.17 -6.69
N PHE A 250 -20.03 4.74 -5.54
CA PHE A 250 -20.84 4.07 -4.52
C PHE A 250 -22.29 3.79 -4.97
N PHE A 251 -22.79 4.51 -5.97
CA PHE A 251 -24.15 4.30 -6.50
C PHE A 251 -24.19 3.41 -7.73
N ILE A 252 -23.09 3.28 -8.47
CA ILE A 252 -23.07 2.60 -9.78
C ILE A 252 -22.39 1.23 -9.70
N VAL A 253 -21.44 1.06 -8.78
CA VAL A 253 -20.64 -0.15 -8.59
C VAL A 253 -20.87 -0.72 -7.20
#